data_3ef4555a6894caf4866b572dc78580de
#
_entry.id   3ef4555a6894caf4866b572dc78580de
#
_cell.length_a   1.000
_cell.length_b   1.000
_cell.length_c   1.000
_cell.angle_alpha   90.00
_cell.angle_beta   90.00
_cell.angle_gamma   90.00
#
_symmetry.space_group_name_H-M   'P 1'
#
loop_
_entity.id
_entity.type
_entity.pdbx_description
1 polymer ?
#
loop_
_entity_poly.entity_id
_entity_poly.type
_entity_poly.pdbx_seq_one_letter_code
_entity_poly.pdbx_strand_id
1 'polypeptide(L)'
;EAQRRTEDRVGRLEGAVEALVEAQRRTEDRVGRLEGAVEALVEAQRRTEQEVGQLAREVGRLTVEVGALKGSDLERRYREQAASLLQALVRRIQLVTHQDLGNLLDDAVDVGRISIDEKAEILRADVVVSGRHDDRPVYVLAEVSIVVDQADVERAAHRAALLEKATGTPILAVVAGQRILPEAEENARAAGVWRVVDGLAQPPA
;
A
#
# COMPACT_ATOMS: atom_id res chain seq x y z
N GLU A 1 -60.41 -65.39 -35.35
CA GLU A 1 -59.01 -64.97 -35.63
C GLU A 1 -58.74 -63.47 -35.32
N ALA A 2 -59.67 -62.55 -35.65
CA ALA A 2 -59.52 -61.13 -35.34
C ALA A 2 -59.43 -60.84 -33.83
N GLN A 3 -60.21 -61.50 -33.02
CA GLN A 3 -60.29 -61.34 -31.56
C GLN A 3 -58.94 -61.74 -30.89
N ARG A 4 -58.35 -62.88 -31.29
CA ARG A 4 -57.06 -63.36 -30.77
C ARG A 4 -55.92 -62.40 -31.09
N ARG A 5 -55.93 -61.82 -32.32
CA ARG A 5 -54.92 -60.77 -32.71
C ARG A 5 -55.07 -59.51 -31.88
N THR A 6 -56.25 -59.14 -31.50
CA THR A 6 -56.52 -58.00 -30.61
C THR A 6 -56.03 -58.25 -29.20
N GLU A 7 -56.31 -59.43 -28.64
CA GLU A 7 -55.84 -59.87 -27.31
C GLU A 7 -54.31 -59.94 -27.24
N ASP A 8 -53.62 -60.47 -28.27
CA ASP A 8 -52.15 -60.46 -28.35
C ASP A 8 -51.54 -59.07 -28.48
N ARG A 9 -52.25 -58.11 -29.09
CA ARG A 9 -51.81 -56.71 -29.14
C ARG A 9 -51.98 -56.01 -27.83
N VAL A 10 -53.11 -56.25 -27.13
CA VAL A 10 -53.34 -55.67 -25.80
C VAL A 10 -52.30 -56.19 -24.79
N GLY A 11 -52.04 -57.50 -24.73
CA GLY A 11 -50.97 -58.00 -23.85
C GLY A 11 -49.56 -57.43 -24.14
N ARG A 12 -49.22 -57.15 -25.40
CA ARG A 12 -47.94 -56.49 -25.74
C ARG A 12 -47.95 -55.05 -25.30
N LEU A 13 -49.06 -54.32 -25.40
CA LEU A 13 -49.19 -52.94 -24.95
C LEU A 13 -49.13 -52.87 -23.42
N GLU A 14 -49.78 -53.77 -22.71
CA GLU A 14 -49.69 -53.84 -21.25
C GLU A 14 -48.23 -54.04 -20.77
N GLY A 15 -47.53 -55.02 -21.35
CA GLY A 15 -46.08 -55.20 -21.04
C GLY A 15 -45.19 -54.00 -21.39
N ALA A 16 -45.49 -53.28 -22.49
CA ALA A 16 -44.77 -52.08 -22.85
C ALA A 16 -45.06 -50.93 -21.87
N VAL A 17 -46.28 -50.78 -21.38
CA VAL A 17 -46.68 -49.80 -20.39
C VAL A 17 -46.00 -50.10 -19.02
N GLU A 18 -45.97 -51.34 -18.62
CA GLU A 18 -45.26 -51.76 -17.37
C GLU A 18 -43.74 -51.41 -17.45
N ALA A 19 -43.12 -51.74 -18.57
CA ALA A 19 -41.71 -51.40 -18.81
C ALA A 19 -41.44 -49.89 -18.81
N LEU A 20 -42.34 -49.06 -19.34
CA LEU A 20 -42.25 -47.60 -19.30
C LEU A 20 -42.41 -47.05 -17.89
N VAL A 21 -43.38 -47.58 -17.13
CA VAL A 21 -43.55 -47.18 -15.70
C VAL A 21 -42.30 -47.48 -14.90
N GLU A 22 -41.68 -48.62 -15.09
CA GLU A 22 -40.45 -48.99 -14.38
C GLU A 22 -39.27 -48.10 -14.81
N ALA A 23 -39.14 -47.78 -16.12
CA ALA A 23 -38.13 -46.87 -16.63
C ALA A 23 -38.34 -45.44 -16.09
N GLN A 24 -39.59 -44.99 -15.99
CA GLN A 24 -39.93 -43.70 -15.41
C GLN A 24 -39.53 -43.63 -13.93
N ARG A 25 -39.85 -44.63 -13.10
CA ARG A 25 -39.41 -44.67 -11.70
C ARG A 25 -37.91 -44.61 -11.54
N ARG A 26 -37.15 -45.34 -12.36
CA ARG A 26 -35.67 -45.23 -12.35
C ARG A 26 -35.16 -43.84 -12.73
N THR A 27 -35.85 -43.15 -13.62
CA THR A 27 -35.51 -41.80 -14.01
C THR A 27 -35.82 -40.84 -12.87
N GLU A 28 -36.96 -40.95 -12.22
CA GLU A 28 -37.33 -40.14 -11.05
C GLU A 28 -36.33 -40.33 -9.91
N ASP A 29 -35.92 -41.57 -9.59
CA ASP A 29 -34.88 -41.85 -8.59
C ASP A 29 -33.52 -41.25 -8.94
N ARG A 30 -33.18 -41.20 -10.24
CA ARG A 30 -31.94 -40.54 -10.70
C ARG A 30 -32.04 -39.01 -10.58
N VAL A 31 -33.17 -38.44 -10.94
CA VAL A 31 -33.43 -37.00 -10.80
C VAL A 31 -33.33 -36.60 -9.33
N GLY A 32 -33.98 -37.29 -8.41
CA GLY A 32 -33.89 -36.99 -6.99
C GLY A 32 -32.46 -37.07 -6.44
N ARG A 33 -31.65 -38.04 -6.90
CA ARG A 33 -30.22 -38.08 -6.51
C ARG A 33 -29.41 -36.94 -7.08
N LEU A 34 -29.69 -36.50 -8.30
CA LEU A 34 -29.05 -35.36 -8.91
C LEU A 34 -29.42 -34.04 -8.22
N GLU A 35 -30.68 -33.86 -7.88
CA GLU A 35 -31.16 -32.72 -7.10
C GLU A 35 -30.42 -32.61 -5.76
N GLY A 36 -30.33 -33.69 -4.99
CA GLY A 36 -29.56 -33.70 -3.75
C GLY A 36 -28.05 -33.42 -3.93
N ALA A 37 -27.47 -33.92 -5.04
CA ALA A 37 -26.06 -33.61 -5.35
C ALA A 37 -25.86 -32.14 -5.73
N VAL A 38 -26.79 -31.52 -6.48
CA VAL A 38 -26.77 -30.11 -6.82
C VAL A 38 -26.91 -29.24 -5.56
N GLU A 39 -27.83 -29.58 -4.66
CA GLU A 39 -27.97 -28.85 -3.39
C GLU A 39 -26.69 -28.92 -2.55
N ALA A 40 -26.03 -30.06 -2.47
CA ALA A 40 -24.76 -30.21 -1.77
C ALA A 40 -23.64 -29.40 -2.41
N LEU A 41 -23.59 -29.32 -3.75
CA LEU A 41 -22.64 -28.51 -4.47
C LEU A 41 -22.87 -27.02 -4.25
N VAL A 42 -24.11 -26.56 -4.26
CA VAL A 42 -24.46 -25.14 -3.98
C VAL A 42 -24.02 -24.77 -2.57
N GLU A 43 -24.24 -25.63 -1.58
CA GLU A 43 -23.81 -25.38 -0.21
C GLU A 43 -22.28 -25.36 -0.09
N ALA A 44 -21.57 -26.27 -0.74
CA ALA A 44 -20.11 -26.29 -0.79
C ALA A 44 -19.54 -25.02 -1.48
N GLN A 45 -20.16 -24.59 -2.58
CA GLN A 45 -19.77 -23.37 -3.27
C GLN A 45 -19.93 -22.14 -2.37
N ARG A 46 -21.04 -22.00 -1.67
CA ARG A 46 -21.27 -20.88 -0.72
C ARG A 46 -20.21 -20.84 0.38
N ARG A 47 -19.81 -22.00 0.93
CA ARG A 47 -18.72 -22.05 1.92
C ARG A 47 -17.40 -21.58 1.32
N THR A 48 -17.07 -22.07 0.14
CA THR A 48 -15.83 -21.64 -0.57
C THR A 48 -15.84 -20.15 -0.84
N GLU A 49 -16.96 -19.58 -1.29
CA GLU A 49 -17.09 -18.13 -1.52
C GLU A 49 -16.88 -17.33 -0.21
N GLN A 50 -17.42 -17.82 0.91
CA GLN A 50 -17.20 -17.17 2.22
C GLN A 50 -15.73 -17.24 2.65
N GLU A 51 -15.09 -18.39 2.51
CA GLU A 51 -13.66 -18.58 2.84
C GLU A 51 -12.76 -17.69 1.96
N VAL A 52 -13.01 -17.64 0.65
CA VAL A 52 -12.29 -16.74 -0.28
C VAL A 52 -12.49 -15.29 0.11
N GLY A 53 -13.71 -14.89 0.48
CA GLY A 53 -13.99 -13.54 0.95
C GLY A 53 -13.27 -13.19 2.27
N GLN A 54 -13.10 -14.15 3.17
CA GLN A 54 -12.31 -13.96 4.41
C GLN A 54 -10.81 -13.83 4.10
N LEU A 55 -10.27 -14.73 3.26
CA LEU A 55 -8.87 -14.68 2.83
C LEU A 55 -8.53 -13.38 2.12
N ALA A 56 -9.41 -12.90 1.23
CA ALA A 56 -9.19 -11.62 0.54
C ALA A 56 -9.07 -10.42 1.51
N ARG A 57 -9.91 -10.39 2.56
CA ARG A 57 -9.82 -9.36 3.60
C ARG A 57 -8.53 -9.46 4.41
N GLU A 58 -8.14 -10.68 4.78
CA GLU A 58 -6.91 -10.91 5.55
C GLU A 58 -5.65 -10.54 4.75
N VAL A 59 -5.58 -10.92 3.47
CA VAL A 59 -4.51 -10.52 2.55
C VAL A 59 -4.45 -9.00 2.41
N GLY A 60 -5.61 -8.32 2.29
CA GLY A 60 -5.68 -6.87 2.25
C GLY A 60 -5.10 -6.23 3.53
N ARG A 61 -5.46 -6.73 4.71
CA ARG A 61 -4.92 -6.26 5.99
C ARG A 61 -3.40 -6.47 6.08
N LEU A 62 -2.92 -7.66 5.76
CA LEU A 62 -1.49 -7.97 5.79
C LEU A 62 -0.69 -7.12 4.79
N THR A 63 -1.26 -6.80 3.63
CA THR A 63 -0.60 -5.93 2.65
C THR A 63 -0.37 -4.53 3.21
N VAL A 64 -1.35 -3.96 3.92
CA VAL A 64 -1.23 -2.65 4.59
C VAL A 64 -0.18 -2.70 5.71
N GLU A 65 -0.22 -3.73 6.56
CA GLU A 65 0.74 -3.90 7.66
C GLU A 65 2.18 -4.05 7.15
N VAL A 66 2.39 -4.88 6.13
CA VAL A 66 3.71 -5.04 5.49
C VAL A 66 4.18 -3.73 4.85
N GLY A 67 3.27 -2.96 4.25
CA GLY A 67 3.57 -1.62 3.73
C GLY A 67 4.08 -0.68 4.81
N ALA A 68 3.39 -0.60 5.95
CA ALA A 68 3.78 0.22 7.08
C ALA A 68 5.14 -0.20 7.68
N LEU A 69 5.36 -1.51 7.86
CA LEU A 69 6.65 -2.03 8.36
C LEU A 69 7.81 -1.70 7.43
N LYS A 70 7.64 -1.85 6.12
CA LYS A 70 8.67 -1.48 5.14
C LYS A 70 8.96 0.02 5.14
N GLY A 71 7.94 0.87 5.30
CA GLY A 71 8.10 2.32 5.44
C GLY A 71 8.97 2.66 6.64
N SER A 72 8.60 2.17 7.83
CA SER A 72 9.35 2.40 9.06
C SER A 72 10.79 1.86 9.02
N ASP A 73 11.02 0.72 8.34
CA ASP A 73 12.38 0.19 8.17
C ASP A 73 13.22 1.09 7.25
N LEU A 74 12.62 1.61 6.17
CA LEU A 74 13.29 2.54 5.27
C LEU A 74 13.67 3.84 5.97
N GLU A 75 12.76 4.46 6.73
CA GLU A 75 13.02 5.66 7.54
C GLU A 75 14.15 5.41 8.54
N ARG A 76 14.10 4.28 9.27
CA ARG A 76 15.16 3.88 10.21
C ARG A 76 16.50 3.77 9.49
N ARG A 77 16.55 3.11 8.32
CA ARG A 77 17.76 2.98 7.51
C ARG A 77 18.32 4.34 7.10
N TYR A 78 17.47 5.28 6.69
CA TYR A 78 17.90 6.64 6.35
C TYR A 78 18.45 7.39 7.56
N ARG A 79 17.88 7.23 8.76
CA ARG A 79 18.44 7.81 10.00
C ARG A 79 19.79 7.20 10.36
N GLU A 80 19.92 5.89 10.32
CA GLU A 80 21.15 5.18 10.69
C GLU A 80 22.28 5.37 9.67
N GLN A 81 21.95 5.48 8.39
CA GLN A 81 22.90 5.54 7.28
C GLN A 81 22.87 6.89 6.54
N ALA A 82 22.39 7.94 7.17
CA ALA A 82 22.26 9.29 6.56
C ALA A 82 23.57 9.77 5.91
N ALA A 83 24.71 9.53 6.57
CA ALA A 83 26.02 9.89 6.05
C ALA A 83 26.34 9.22 4.70
N SER A 84 25.92 7.97 4.49
CA SER A 84 26.14 7.25 3.25
C SER A 84 25.11 7.63 2.18
N LEU A 85 23.85 7.77 2.56
CA LEU A 85 22.75 7.99 1.62
C LEU A 85 22.66 9.43 1.12
N LEU A 86 23.11 10.40 1.94
CA LEU A 86 23.04 11.82 1.63
C LEU A 86 24.42 12.45 1.28
N GLN A 87 25.48 11.65 1.21
CA GLN A 87 26.85 12.15 0.91
C GLN A 87 27.00 12.86 -0.43
N ALA A 88 26.12 12.56 -1.39
CA ALA A 88 26.11 13.24 -2.68
C ALA A 88 25.55 14.68 -2.61
N LEU A 89 24.77 14.98 -1.57
CA LEU A 89 24.17 16.29 -1.35
C LEU A 89 25.04 17.16 -0.43
N VAL A 90 25.52 16.58 0.66
CA VAL A 90 26.20 17.33 1.73
C VAL A 90 27.41 16.56 2.25
N ARG A 91 28.37 17.30 2.77
CA ARG A 91 29.60 16.82 3.41
C ARG A 91 29.56 17.09 4.91
N ARG A 92 30.32 16.32 5.70
CA ARG A 92 30.38 16.44 7.17
C ARG A 92 29.01 16.29 7.84
N ILE A 93 28.29 15.27 7.39
CA ILE A 93 26.92 14.99 7.82
C ILE A 93 26.89 14.62 9.31
N GLN A 94 26.00 15.28 10.04
CA GLN A 94 25.67 14.95 11.42
C GLN A 94 24.15 14.81 11.55
N LEU A 95 23.70 13.68 12.06
CA LEU A 95 22.29 13.48 12.33
C LEU A 95 21.84 14.44 13.43
N VAL A 96 20.78 15.19 13.18
CA VAL A 96 20.10 15.99 14.19
C VAL A 96 19.12 15.09 14.91
N THR A 97 19.36 14.78 16.16
CA THR A 97 18.46 13.94 16.92
C THR A 97 17.13 14.64 17.17
N HIS A 98 16.06 13.87 17.40
CA HIS A 98 14.75 14.44 17.72
C HIS A 98 14.80 15.39 18.93
N GLN A 99 15.65 15.09 19.92
CA GLN A 99 15.86 15.93 21.07
C GLN A 99 16.59 17.23 20.73
N ASP A 100 17.67 17.17 19.93
CA ASP A 100 18.41 18.38 19.51
C ASP A 100 17.55 19.28 18.63
N LEU A 101 16.78 18.68 17.71
CA LEU A 101 15.81 19.39 16.90
C LEU A 101 14.73 20.04 17.77
N GLY A 102 14.22 19.32 18.76
CA GLY A 102 13.23 19.82 19.71
C GLY A 102 13.74 21.08 20.45
N ASN A 103 14.95 21.02 21.01
CA ASN A 103 15.57 22.14 21.72
C ASN A 103 15.77 23.37 20.79
N LEU A 104 16.29 23.13 19.59
CA LEU A 104 16.50 24.19 18.58
C LEU A 104 15.19 24.89 18.21
N LEU A 105 14.11 24.11 18.08
CA LEU A 105 12.79 24.65 17.74
C LEU A 105 12.12 25.33 18.94
N ASP A 106 12.39 24.90 20.18
CA ASP A 106 11.93 25.61 21.38
C ASP A 106 12.53 27.01 21.45
N ASP A 107 13.84 27.14 21.21
CA ASP A 107 14.50 28.44 21.13
C ASP A 107 13.86 29.34 20.05
N ALA A 108 13.46 28.75 18.90
CA ALA A 108 12.82 29.51 17.84
C ALA A 108 11.38 29.94 18.17
N VAL A 109 10.64 29.14 18.94
CA VAL A 109 9.31 29.47 19.47
C VAL A 109 9.42 30.59 20.52
N ASP A 110 10.37 30.49 21.44
CA ASP A 110 10.57 31.45 22.52
C ASP A 110 10.88 32.86 21.99
N VAL A 111 11.59 32.95 20.87
CA VAL A 111 11.88 34.24 20.21
C VAL A 111 10.83 34.63 19.16
N GLY A 112 9.74 33.86 19.02
CA GLY A 112 8.62 34.15 18.14
C GLY A 112 8.91 33.98 16.65
N ARG A 113 9.93 33.20 16.25
CA ARG A 113 10.22 32.90 14.84
C ARG A 113 9.20 31.94 14.25
N ILE A 114 8.78 30.96 15.00
CA ILE A 114 7.78 29.95 14.60
C ILE A 114 6.73 29.79 15.70
N SER A 115 5.58 29.28 15.34
CA SER A 115 4.52 28.89 16.29
C SER A 115 4.75 27.46 16.83
N ILE A 116 3.98 27.11 17.86
CA ILE A 116 3.95 25.75 18.44
C ILE A 116 3.47 24.73 17.39
N ASP A 117 2.49 25.10 16.56
CA ASP A 117 1.97 24.24 15.50
C ASP A 117 3.02 24.02 14.40
N GLU A 118 3.74 25.08 14.00
CA GLU A 118 4.85 24.98 13.04
C GLU A 118 5.99 24.11 13.60
N LYS A 119 6.32 24.23 14.88
CA LYS A 119 7.25 23.32 15.56
C LYS A 119 6.78 21.88 15.47
N ALA A 120 5.51 21.60 15.81
CA ALA A 120 4.96 20.25 15.76
C ALA A 120 5.00 19.67 14.34
N GLU A 121 4.84 20.50 13.30
CA GLU A 121 4.94 20.06 11.91
C GLU A 121 6.38 19.72 11.52
N ILE A 122 7.38 20.52 11.91
CA ILE A 122 8.79 20.22 11.65
C ILE A 122 9.25 18.93 12.33
N LEU A 123 8.79 18.68 13.57
CA LEU A 123 9.14 17.47 14.33
C LEU A 123 8.62 16.17 13.72
N ARG A 124 7.72 16.24 12.74
CA ARG A 124 7.23 15.08 11.98
C ARG A 124 8.13 14.68 10.82
N ALA A 125 9.20 15.44 10.56
CA ALA A 125 10.14 15.08 9.51
C ALA A 125 10.84 13.75 9.81
N ASP A 126 11.01 12.91 8.79
CA ASP A 126 11.58 11.58 8.96
C ASP A 126 13.07 11.63 9.31
N VAL A 127 13.81 12.52 8.63
CA VAL A 127 15.26 12.68 8.84
C VAL A 127 15.65 14.14 8.72
N VAL A 128 16.38 14.64 9.71
CA VAL A 128 17.06 15.95 9.65
C VAL A 128 18.54 15.74 9.89
N VAL A 129 19.38 16.29 9.02
CA VAL A 129 20.83 16.29 9.20
C VAL A 129 21.38 17.69 9.01
N SER A 130 22.47 18.00 9.69
CA SER A 130 23.30 19.18 9.41
C SER A 130 24.52 18.76 8.58
N GLY A 131 25.05 19.69 7.80
CA GLY A 131 26.22 19.43 6.97
C GLY A 131 26.69 20.67 6.23
N ARG A 132 27.47 20.45 5.17
CA ARG A 132 27.94 21.51 4.27
C ARG A 132 27.61 21.19 2.82
N HIS A 133 26.97 22.13 2.16
CA HIS A 133 26.73 22.12 0.71
C HIS A 133 27.46 23.32 0.11
N ASP A 134 28.30 23.11 -0.89
CA ASP A 134 29.16 24.15 -1.51
C ASP A 134 29.90 24.97 -0.43
N ASP A 135 30.48 24.26 0.54
CA ASP A 135 31.23 24.84 1.67
C ASP A 135 30.43 25.77 2.59
N ARG A 136 29.11 25.85 2.45
CA ARG A 136 28.22 26.58 3.34
C ARG A 136 27.52 25.64 4.30
N PRO A 137 27.27 26.04 5.56
CA PRO A 137 26.48 25.26 6.47
C PRO A 137 25.03 25.18 5.99
N VAL A 138 24.46 24.00 6.02
CA VAL A 138 23.08 23.74 5.62
C VAL A 138 22.47 22.69 6.51
N TYR A 139 21.14 22.65 6.59
CA TYR A 139 20.42 21.45 7.01
C TYR A 139 19.84 20.74 5.78
N VAL A 140 19.64 19.45 5.89
CA VAL A 140 18.86 18.65 4.98
C VAL A 140 17.65 18.13 5.75
N LEU A 141 16.46 18.35 5.22
CA LEU A 141 15.23 17.77 5.74
C LEU A 141 14.70 16.79 4.69
N ALA A 142 14.62 15.52 5.05
CA ALA A 142 14.19 14.47 4.15
C ALA A 142 12.89 13.83 4.61
N GLU A 143 11.95 13.68 3.68
CA GLU A 143 10.77 12.82 3.78
C GLU A 143 11.09 11.51 3.07
N VAL A 144 10.82 10.38 3.74
CA VAL A 144 11.22 9.05 3.30
C VAL A 144 9.99 8.19 3.05
N SER A 145 9.83 7.68 1.83
CA SER A 145 8.69 6.84 1.45
C SER A 145 9.15 5.68 0.56
N ILE A 146 8.47 4.53 0.60
CA ILE A 146 8.75 3.43 -0.33
C ILE A 146 8.50 3.89 -1.77
N VAL A 147 7.38 4.58 -1.97
CA VAL A 147 6.99 5.18 -3.24
C VAL A 147 6.69 6.64 -2.97
N VAL A 148 7.59 7.51 -3.42
CA VAL A 148 7.43 8.96 -3.27
C VAL A 148 6.29 9.44 -4.15
N ASP A 149 5.33 10.13 -3.53
CA ASP A 149 4.19 10.74 -4.20
C ASP A 149 4.21 12.29 -4.07
N GLN A 150 3.19 12.94 -4.62
CA GLN A 150 3.07 14.39 -4.59
C GLN A 150 3.00 14.94 -3.16
N ALA A 151 2.30 14.26 -2.26
CA ALA A 151 2.14 14.71 -0.88
C ALA A 151 3.47 14.65 -0.11
N ASP A 152 4.35 13.68 -0.42
CA ASP A 152 5.71 13.63 0.14
C ASP A 152 6.52 14.86 -0.27
N VAL A 153 6.45 15.27 -1.53
CA VAL A 153 7.14 16.47 -2.06
C VAL A 153 6.64 17.74 -1.38
N GLU A 154 5.31 17.88 -1.27
CA GLU A 154 4.69 19.03 -0.61
C GLU A 154 5.09 19.10 0.87
N ARG A 155 5.11 17.97 1.58
CA ARG A 155 5.56 17.91 2.98
C ARG A 155 7.03 18.29 3.12
N ALA A 156 7.90 17.74 2.27
CA ALA A 156 9.33 18.05 2.30
C ALA A 156 9.57 19.55 2.08
N ALA A 157 8.96 20.14 1.06
CA ALA A 157 9.11 21.57 0.75
C ALA A 157 8.56 22.45 1.90
N HIS A 158 7.37 22.13 2.40
CA HIS A 158 6.72 22.89 3.48
C HIS A 158 7.54 22.85 4.77
N ARG A 159 7.91 21.66 5.23
CA ARG A 159 8.69 21.47 6.47
C ARG A 159 10.08 22.08 6.37
N ALA A 160 10.72 22.02 5.20
CA ALA A 160 12.00 22.66 4.96
C ALA A 160 11.90 24.19 5.07
N ALA A 161 10.88 24.80 4.50
CA ALA A 161 10.63 26.25 4.63
C ALA A 161 10.39 26.67 6.09
N LEU A 162 9.66 25.87 6.86
CA LEU A 162 9.46 26.13 8.28
C LEU A 162 10.76 26.00 9.09
N LEU A 163 11.58 24.99 8.79
CA LEU A 163 12.88 24.81 9.46
C LEU A 163 13.86 25.94 9.10
N GLU A 164 13.84 26.42 7.86
CA GLU A 164 14.63 27.58 7.46
C GLU A 164 14.21 28.86 8.21
N LYS A 165 12.90 29.09 8.34
CA LYS A 165 12.34 30.16 9.16
C LYS A 165 12.78 30.08 10.62
N ALA A 166 12.80 28.86 11.19
CA ALA A 166 13.21 28.63 12.57
C ALA A 166 14.71 28.88 12.80
N THR A 167 15.57 28.40 11.89
CA THR A 167 17.03 28.39 12.09
C THR A 167 17.74 29.58 11.45
N GLY A 168 17.17 30.20 10.43
CA GLY A 168 17.85 31.19 9.58
C GLY A 168 18.98 30.59 8.73
N THR A 169 19.08 29.26 8.64
CA THR A 169 20.08 28.54 7.87
C THR A 169 19.43 27.91 6.65
N PRO A 170 20.07 27.92 5.46
CA PRO A 170 19.51 27.29 4.25
C PRO A 170 19.21 25.81 4.46
N ILE A 171 18.07 25.35 3.94
CA ILE A 171 17.62 23.97 4.05
C ILE A 171 17.55 23.35 2.65
N LEU A 172 18.11 22.16 2.49
CA LEU A 172 17.85 21.33 1.33
C LEU A 172 16.65 20.42 1.63
N ALA A 173 15.54 20.70 0.98
CA ALA A 173 14.38 19.81 1.01
C ALA A 173 14.66 18.57 0.17
N VAL A 174 14.40 17.39 0.70
CA VAL A 174 14.68 16.10 0.04
C VAL A 174 13.46 15.19 0.15
N VAL A 175 13.13 14.52 -0.94
CA VAL A 175 12.31 13.31 -0.91
C VAL A 175 13.18 12.10 -1.21
N ALA A 176 13.02 11.03 -0.45
CA ALA A 176 13.84 9.85 -0.57
C ALA A 176 12.99 8.59 -0.61
N GLY A 177 13.37 7.62 -1.44
CA GLY A 177 12.58 6.40 -1.56
C GLY A 177 13.19 5.35 -2.48
N GLN A 178 12.46 4.24 -2.65
CA GLN A 178 12.83 3.20 -3.62
C GLN A 178 12.36 3.55 -5.03
N ARG A 179 11.25 4.27 -5.13
CA ARG A 179 10.66 4.74 -6.40
C ARG A 179 10.06 6.12 -6.20
N ILE A 180 9.93 6.86 -7.28
CA ILE A 180 9.18 8.12 -7.34
C ILE A 180 8.14 8.02 -8.45
N LEU A 181 6.95 8.55 -8.20
CA LEU A 181 5.91 8.66 -9.23
C LEU A 181 6.26 9.78 -10.22
N PRO A 182 5.93 9.64 -11.52
CA PRO A 182 6.26 10.66 -12.53
C PRO A 182 5.77 12.07 -12.17
N GLU A 183 4.53 12.17 -11.65
CA GLU A 183 3.95 13.45 -11.21
C GLU A 183 4.71 14.06 -10.02
N ALA A 184 5.15 13.22 -9.07
CA ALA A 184 5.96 13.65 -7.94
C ALA A 184 7.37 14.11 -8.39
N GLU A 185 7.92 13.49 -9.41
CA GLU A 185 9.21 13.89 -9.97
C GLU A 185 9.16 15.29 -10.61
N GLU A 186 8.11 15.58 -11.37
CA GLU A 186 7.87 16.90 -11.96
C GLU A 186 7.66 17.96 -10.87
N ASN A 187 6.85 17.65 -9.86
CA ASN A 187 6.59 18.54 -8.74
C ASN A 187 7.85 18.81 -7.91
N ALA A 188 8.69 17.80 -7.68
CA ALA A 188 9.95 17.98 -6.95
C ALA A 188 10.90 18.95 -7.68
N ARG A 189 10.99 18.84 -9.00
CA ARG A 189 11.76 19.80 -9.81
C ARG A 189 11.21 21.21 -9.69
N ALA A 190 9.90 21.37 -9.84
CA ALA A 190 9.24 22.67 -9.76
C ALA A 190 9.35 23.33 -8.37
N ALA A 191 9.29 22.53 -7.30
CA ALA A 191 9.38 22.98 -5.92
C ALA A 191 10.82 23.15 -5.39
N GLY A 192 11.85 22.84 -6.18
CA GLY A 192 13.24 22.91 -5.72
C GLY A 192 13.62 21.80 -4.73
N VAL A 193 12.92 20.66 -4.77
CA VAL A 193 13.13 19.52 -3.87
C VAL A 193 14.09 18.52 -4.50
N TRP A 194 15.12 18.14 -3.77
CA TRP A 194 16.05 17.09 -4.16
C TRP A 194 15.37 15.71 -4.10
N ARG A 195 15.80 14.81 -4.97
CA ARG A 195 15.29 13.43 -5.04
C ARG A 195 16.42 12.47 -4.77
N VAL A 196 16.23 11.55 -3.85
CA VAL A 196 17.14 10.43 -3.58
C VAL A 196 16.37 9.12 -3.82
N VAL A 197 16.53 8.56 -5.01
CA VAL A 197 15.81 7.37 -5.42
C VAL A 197 16.79 6.22 -5.55
N ASP A 198 16.54 5.12 -4.83
CA ASP A 198 17.44 3.96 -4.76
C ASP A 198 18.91 4.33 -4.45
N GLY A 199 19.09 5.33 -3.57
CA GLY A 199 20.40 5.84 -3.17
C GLY A 199 21.08 6.78 -4.17
N LEU A 200 20.43 7.13 -5.28
CA LEU A 200 20.93 8.07 -6.28
C LEU A 200 20.32 9.44 -6.05
N ALA A 201 21.18 10.42 -5.76
CA ALA A 201 20.76 11.80 -5.58
C ALA A 201 20.63 12.51 -6.94
N GLN A 202 19.54 13.23 -7.10
CA GLN A 202 19.23 14.03 -8.29
C GLN A 202 18.83 15.44 -7.87
N PRO A 203 19.47 16.49 -8.44
CA PRO A 203 19.13 17.87 -8.14
C PRO A 203 17.73 18.23 -8.66
N PRO A 204 17.12 19.31 -8.14
CA PRO A 204 15.82 19.79 -8.61
C PRO A 204 15.88 20.30 -10.07
N ALA A 205 16.97 20.89 -10.52
CA ALA A 205 17.19 21.38 -11.89
C ALA A 205 18.62 21.10 -12.35
#